data_04f7f54199433d584f81876e15dcb44a
#
_entry.id   04f7f54199433d584f81876e15dcb44a
#
_cell.length_a   1.000
_cell.length_b   1.000
_cell.length_c   1.000
_cell.angle_alpha   90.00
_cell.angle_beta   90.00
_cell.angle_gamma   90.00
#
_symmetry.space_group_name_H-M   'P 1'
#
loop_
_entity.id
_entity.type
_entity.pdbx_description
1 polymer ?
#
loop_
_entity_poly.entity_id
_entity_poly.type
_entity_poly.pdbx_seq_one_letter_code
_entity_poly.pdbx_strand_id
1 'polypeptide(L)'
;MLKEKMKTLPMLPGVYLMKDRDGKVIYVGKAKRLKNRVCSYFHQNKQHSKKVLRMIHHITDFDFVVVDTELDALLLECQLIQHYRPFYNRQMNYFSNYNYVHITNKGFVLTDTPTARTYGPFRLYKKMPSILRIMEETYQMPWLSEISLLALRVQLPDLQEMTFEQKKKELQGLFQGRNKKLLTYLKKRQQHFIYQLNFEKAGMLQKDIELVTYFIRRIQEQKQFLRTPSLTFSMPLAADESQKKHYLVCYGQLVEKMIASGDVSPDFYYEKKEAHLSLKRQLSKEEIDPVQILISYRKKLEKEQSEIELLNKKEAEKQLN
;
A
#
# COMPACT_ATOMS: atom_id res chain seq x y z
N MET A 1 3.04 -35.15 -16.39
CA MET A 1 2.00 -34.10 -16.40
C MET A 1 2.55 -32.73 -16.05
N LEU A 2 2.99 -32.43 -14.81
CA LEU A 2 3.45 -31.09 -14.41
C LEU A 2 4.63 -30.57 -15.24
N LYS A 3 5.67 -31.41 -15.50
CA LYS A 3 6.83 -31.05 -16.31
C LYS A 3 6.49 -30.71 -17.77
N GLU A 4 5.52 -31.39 -18.36
CA GLU A 4 5.07 -31.07 -19.73
C GLU A 4 4.33 -29.74 -19.77
N LYS A 5 3.44 -29.48 -18.79
CA LYS A 5 2.74 -28.20 -18.68
C LYS A 5 3.69 -27.02 -18.46
N MET A 6 4.83 -27.21 -17.77
CA MET A 6 5.86 -26.18 -17.64
C MET A 6 6.54 -25.81 -18.98
N LYS A 7 6.65 -26.74 -19.92
CA LYS A 7 7.24 -26.47 -21.24
C LYS A 7 6.38 -25.53 -22.08
N THR A 8 5.06 -25.56 -21.89
CA THR A 8 4.10 -24.71 -22.63
C THR A 8 4.01 -23.28 -22.09
N LEU A 9 4.65 -22.97 -20.96
CA LEU A 9 4.61 -21.63 -20.37
C LEU A 9 5.31 -20.60 -21.27
N PRO A 10 4.64 -19.48 -21.55
CA PRO A 10 5.23 -18.39 -22.35
C PRO A 10 6.22 -17.54 -21.52
N MET A 11 7.06 -16.80 -22.23
CA MET A 11 7.99 -15.81 -21.65
C MET A 11 7.33 -14.44 -21.49
N LEU A 12 6.01 -14.42 -21.26
CA LEU A 12 5.17 -13.22 -21.13
C LEU A 12 4.77 -12.98 -19.67
N PRO A 13 4.33 -11.75 -19.33
CA PRO A 13 3.77 -11.46 -18.02
C PRO A 13 2.49 -12.25 -17.76
N GLY A 14 2.24 -12.55 -16.49
CA GLY A 14 1.01 -13.23 -16.12
C GLY A 14 0.94 -13.57 -14.64
N VAL A 15 -0.12 -14.28 -14.32
CA VAL A 15 -0.41 -14.79 -13.00
C VAL A 15 -0.53 -16.33 -13.07
N TYR A 16 0.05 -17.01 -12.08
CA TYR A 16 -0.03 -18.46 -11.96
C TYR A 16 -0.72 -18.83 -10.64
N LEU A 17 -1.50 -19.91 -10.69
CA LEU A 17 -2.29 -20.46 -9.59
C LEU A 17 -1.82 -21.87 -9.29
N MET A 18 -1.09 -22.06 -8.20
CA MET A 18 -0.63 -23.38 -7.78
C MET A 18 -1.75 -24.13 -7.07
N LYS A 19 -1.96 -25.40 -7.44
CA LYS A 19 -3.04 -26.26 -6.93
C LYS A 19 -2.49 -27.46 -6.19
N ASP A 20 -3.23 -27.91 -5.18
CA ASP A 20 -2.98 -29.16 -4.49
C ASP A 20 -3.66 -30.35 -5.20
N ARG A 21 -3.55 -31.54 -4.59
CA ARG A 21 -4.14 -32.78 -5.12
C ARG A 21 -5.67 -32.77 -5.28
N ASP A 22 -6.34 -31.89 -4.51
CA ASP A 22 -7.80 -31.75 -4.53
C ASP A 22 -8.23 -30.68 -5.53
N GLY A 23 -7.28 -30.11 -6.31
CA GLY A 23 -7.51 -29.02 -7.26
C GLY A 23 -7.71 -27.64 -6.63
N LYS A 24 -7.55 -27.51 -5.32
CA LYS A 24 -7.70 -26.24 -4.61
C LYS A 24 -6.51 -25.33 -4.86
N VAL A 25 -6.76 -24.05 -5.13
CA VAL A 25 -5.71 -23.03 -5.27
C VAL A 25 -5.08 -22.73 -3.90
N ILE A 26 -3.81 -23.11 -3.75
CA ILE A 26 -3.04 -22.94 -2.51
C ILE A 26 -2.09 -21.76 -2.53
N TYR A 27 -1.75 -21.25 -3.73
CA TYR A 27 -0.91 -20.07 -3.92
C TYR A 27 -1.21 -19.40 -5.25
N VAL A 28 -1.23 -18.07 -5.26
CA VAL A 28 -1.30 -17.22 -6.46
C VAL A 28 -0.05 -16.35 -6.50
N GLY A 29 0.55 -16.20 -7.68
CA GLY A 29 1.72 -15.35 -7.83
C GLY A 29 1.82 -14.74 -9.21
N LYS A 30 2.35 -13.53 -9.29
CA LYS A 30 2.64 -12.85 -10.55
C LYS A 30 4.03 -13.16 -11.08
N ALA A 31 4.20 -12.99 -12.38
CA ALA A 31 5.49 -13.05 -13.06
C ALA A 31 5.61 -12.00 -14.17
N LYS A 32 6.81 -11.46 -14.39
CA LYS A 32 7.16 -10.72 -15.61
C LYS A 32 7.38 -11.68 -16.79
N ARG A 33 7.84 -12.90 -16.48
CA ARG A 33 8.08 -14.01 -17.42
C ARG A 33 7.62 -15.29 -16.74
N LEU A 34 6.41 -15.75 -17.11
CA LEU A 34 5.74 -16.91 -16.47
C LEU A 34 6.64 -18.14 -16.42
N LYS A 35 7.26 -18.51 -17.55
CA LYS A 35 8.12 -19.69 -17.64
C LYS A 35 9.24 -19.67 -16.61
N ASN A 36 10.02 -18.56 -16.57
CA ASN A 36 11.15 -18.45 -15.66
C ASN A 36 10.70 -18.56 -14.21
N ARG A 37 9.62 -17.86 -13.86
CA ARG A 37 9.13 -17.79 -12.48
C ARG A 37 8.56 -19.09 -11.99
N VAL A 38 7.71 -19.77 -12.79
CA VAL A 38 7.11 -21.04 -12.40
C VAL A 38 8.18 -22.14 -12.33
N CYS A 39 9.05 -22.24 -13.35
CA CYS A 39 10.14 -23.22 -13.34
C CYS A 39 11.09 -23.04 -12.15
N SER A 40 11.32 -21.80 -11.68
CA SER A 40 12.22 -21.53 -10.54
C SER A 40 11.81 -22.21 -9.24
N TYR A 41 10.53 -22.55 -9.05
CA TYR A 41 10.07 -23.30 -7.88
C TYR A 41 10.52 -24.76 -7.91
N PHE A 42 10.65 -25.35 -9.10
CA PHE A 42 10.93 -26.77 -9.28
C PHE A 42 12.40 -27.09 -9.58
N HIS A 43 13.22 -26.04 -9.75
CA HIS A 43 14.67 -26.24 -9.76
C HIS A 43 15.19 -26.53 -8.35
N GLN A 44 16.15 -27.45 -8.24
CA GLN A 44 16.82 -27.79 -6.97
C GLN A 44 17.60 -26.55 -6.46
N ASN A 45 16.91 -25.68 -5.74
CA ASN A 45 17.51 -24.48 -5.16
C ASN A 45 17.51 -24.58 -3.64
N LYS A 46 18.69 -24.73 -3.03
CA LYS A 46 18.87 -24.79 -1.56
C LYS A 46 18.49 -23.47 -0.84
N GLN A 47 18.18 -22.42 -1.59
CA GLN A 47 17.86 -21.10 -1.03
C GLN A 47 16.36 -20.84 -0.75
N HIS A 48 15.48 -21.79 -1.01
CA HIS A 48 14.06 -21.63 -0.70
C HIS A 48 13.81 -21.66 0.81
N SER A 49 12.99 -20.73 1.29
CA SER A 49 12.54 -20.74 2.69
C SER A 49 11.75 -22.01 3.00
N LYS A 50 11.74 -22.45 4.28
CA LYS A 50 10.97 -23.62 4.74
C LYS A 50 9.50 -23.56 4.31
N LYS A 51 8.90 -22.34 4.27
CA LYS A 51 7.52 -22.16 3.81
C LYS A 51 7.36 -22.48 2.33
N VAL A 52 8.27 -22.00 1.49
CA VAL A 52 8.26 -22.24 0.04
C VAL A 52 8.47 -23.73 -0.25
N LEU A 53 9.39 -24.40 0.44
CA LEU A 53 9.59 -25.85 0.30
C LEU A 53 8.32 -26.65 0.64
N ARG A 54 7.64 -26.30 1.75
CA ARG A 54 6.34 -26.92 2.10
C ARG A 54 5.29 -26.69 1.02
N MET A 55 5.21 -25.47 0.48
CA MET A 55 4.28 -25.15 -0.61
C MET A 55 4.57 -26.03 -1.84
N ILE A 56 5.83 -26.12 -2.28
CA ILE A 56 6.25 -26.91 -3.43
C ILE A 56 5.85 -28.38 -3.26
N HIS A 57 5.99 -28.93 -2.05
CA HIS A 57 5.61 -30.32 -1.74
C HIS A 57 4.10 -30.58 -1.93
N HIS A 58 3.26 -29.58 -1.73
CA HIS A 58 1.81 -29.69 -1.89
C HIS A 58 1.32 -29.40 -3.32
N ILE A 59 2.19 -28.86 -4.20
CA ILE A 59 1.79 -28.55 -5.58
C ILE A 59 1.72 -29.85 -6.41
N THR A 60 0.54 -30.10 -6.96
CA THR A 60 0.31 -31.22 -7.92
C THR A 60 -0.01 -30.73 -9.32
N ASP A 61 -0.57 -29.51 -9.45
CA ASP A 61 -0.86 -28.85 -10.73
C ASP A 61 -0.80 -27.32 -10.59
N PHE A 62 -0.86 -26.61 -11.69
CA PHE A 62 -0.98 -25.16 -11.72
C PHE A 62 -1.76 -24.71 -12.96
N ASP A 63 -2.46 -23.57 -12.83
CA ASP A 63 -2.99 -22.83 -13.98
C ASP A 63 -2.22 -21.52 -14.14
N PHE A 64 -2.39 -20.87 -15.28
CA PHE A 64 -1.83 -19.55 -15.52
C PHE A 64 -2.72 -18.73 -16.45
N VAL A 65 -2.61 -17.40 -16.29
CA VAL A 65 -3.27 -16.41 -17.14
C VAL A 65 -2.19 -15.47 -17.64
N VAL A 66 -2.08 -15.38 -18.98
CA VAL A 66 -1.18 -14.40 -19.63
C VAL A 66 -1.85 -13.04 -19.62
N VAL A 67 -1.10 -11.99 -19.42
CA VAL A 67 -1.54 -10.59 -19.47
C VAL A 67 -0.55 -9.73 -20.24
N ASP A 68 -0.96 -8.54 -20.62
CA ASP A 68 -0.17 -7.70 -21.51
C ASP A 68 1.00 -7.00 -20.81
N THR A 69 0.84 -6.67 -19.53
CA THR A 69 1.82 -5.86 -18.78
C THR A 69 2.06 -6.37 -17.34
N GLU A 70 3.15 -5.91 -16.72
CA GLU A 70 3.43 -6.18 -15.31
C GLU A 70 2.34 -5.59 -14.39
N LEU A 71 1.74 -4.44 -14.75
CA LEU A 71 0.68 -3.83 -13.94
C LEU A 71 -0.59 -4.68 -13.98
N ASP A 72 -0.96 -5.20 -15.16
CA ASP A 72 -2.08 -6.14 -15.25
C ASP A 72 -1.85 -7.38 -14.38
N ALA A 73 -0.62 -7.94 -14.42
CA ALA A 73 -0.27 -9.09 -13.58
C ALA A 73 -0.40 -8.78 -12.08
N LEU A 74 0.00 -7.58 -11.63
CA LEU A 74 -0.13 -7.15 -10.23
C LEU A 74 -1.59 -7.00 -9.79
N LEU A 75 -2.42 -6.38 -10.62
CA LEU A 75 -3.83 -6.17 -10.33
C LEU A 75 -4.62 -7.48 -10.35
N LEU A 76 -4.33 -8.36 -11.31
CA LEU A 76 -4.95 -9.68 -11.41
C LEU A 76 -4.51 -10.59 -10.25
N GLU A 77 -3.22 -10.59 -9.87
CA GLU A 77 -2.74 -11.31 -8.69
C GLU A 77 -3.52 -10.88 -7.43
N CYS A 78 -3.69 -9.57 -7.22
CA CYS A 78 -4.44 -9.03 -6.10
C CYS A 78 -5.89 -9.54 -6.10
N GLN A 79 -6.59 -9.45 -7.23
CA GLN A 79 -7.96 -9.91 -7.39
C GLN A 79 -8.09 -11.40 -7.10
N LEU A 80 -7.21 -12.22 -7.66
CA LEU A 80 -7.24 -13.67 -7.47
C LEU A 80 -6.88 -14.09 -6.04
N ILE A 81 -5.94 -13.39 -5.37
CA ILE A 81 -5.65 -13.63 -3.95
C ILE A 81 -6.87 -13.31 -3.09
N GLN A 82 -7.55 -12.19 -3.35
CA GLN A 82 -8.76 -11.80 -2.60
C GLN A 82 -9.92 -12.79 -2.84
N HIS A 83 -10.03 -13.33 -4.04
CA HIS A 83 -11.06 -14.30 -4.41
C HIS A 83 -10.82 -15.69 -3.79
N TYR A 84 -9.65 -16.28 -4.06
CA TYR A 84 -9.34 -17.67 -3.62
C TYR A 84 -8.87 -17.76 -2.18
N ARG A 85 -8.37 -16.69 -1.58
CA ARG A 85 -7.76 -16.65 -0.23
C ARG A 85 -6.77 -17.79 0.01
N PRO A 86 -5.74 -17.95 -0.85
CA PRO A 86 -4.88 -19.13 -0.84
C PRO A 86 -4.05 -19.19 0.45
N PHE A 87 -3.90 -20.40 1.00
CA PHE A 87 -3.23 -20.64 2.28
C PHE A 87 -1.78 -20.11 2.33
N TYR A 88 -1.06 -20.17 1.22
CA TYR A 88 0.35 -19.77 1.16
C TYR A 88 0.55 -18.28 0.86
N ASN A 89 -0.47 -17.52 0.45
CA ASN A 89 -0.36 -16.06 0.32
C ASN A 89 -0.48 -15.38 1.69
N ARG A 90 0.36 -14.37 1.94
CA ARG A 90 0.29 -13.53 3.15
C ARG A 90 -0.19 -12.12 2.83
N GLN A 91 0.35 -11.52 1.76
CA GLN A 91 -0.07 -10.20 1.32
C GLN A 91 -1.42 -10.30 0.63
N MET A 92 -2.25 -9.25 0.74
CA MET A 92 -3.57 -9.13 0.10
C MET A 92 -4.60 -10.18 0.53
N ASN A 93 -4.19 -11.23 1.26
CA ASN A 93 -5.06 -12.32 1.71
C ASN A 93 -5.89 -11.97 2.95
N TYR A 94 -5.38 -11.02 3.76
CA TYR A 94 -6.00 -10.64 5.03
C TYR A 94 -6.67 -9.26 4.97
N PHE A 95 -7.16 -8.85 3.80
CA PHE A 95 -7.83 -7.55 3.64
C PHE A 95 -9.10 -7.43 4.52
N SER A 96 -9.76 -8.53 4.84
CA SER A 96 -10.89 -8.55 5.79
C SER A 96 -10.51 -8.01 7.18
N ASN A 97 -9.22 -8.13 7.58
CA ASN A 97 -8.71 -7.62 8.84
C ASN A 97 -8.37 -6.12 8.80
N TYR A 98 -8.46 -5.45 7.63
CA TYR A 98 -8.32 -4.01 7.57
C TYR A 98 -9.48 -3.38 8.34
N ASN A 99 -9.16 -2.46 9.25
CA ASN A 99 -10.13 -1.88 10.14
C ASN A 99 -10.26 -0.38 9.95
N TYR A 100 -11.38 0.12 10.43
CA TYR A 100 -11.69 1.53 10.52
C TYR A 100 -11.50 1.99 11.96
N VAL A 101 -11.18 3.27 12.15
CA VAL A 101 -11.03 3.90 13.46
C VAL A 101 -12.18 4.88 13.67
N HIS A 102 -12.86 4.77 14.79
CA HIS A 102 -13.82 5.75 15.29
C HIS A 102 -13.28 6.42 16.55
N ILE A 103 -13.31 7.75 16.59
CA ILE A 103 -12.93 8.54 17.78
C ILE A 103 -14.17 8.81 18.59
N THR A 104 -14.25 8.25 19.78
CA THR A 104 -15.36 8.43 20.72
C THR A 104 -14.89 9.23 21.94
N ASN A 105 -15.83 9.58 22.82
CA ASN A 105 -15.52 10.20 24.11
C ASN A 105 -14.91 9.22 25.15
N LYS A 106 -14.90 7.91 24.84
CA LYS A 106 -14.36 6.84 25.69
C LYS A 106 -13.09 6.21 25.13
N GLY A 107 -12.58 6.69 23.99
CA GLY A 107 -11.38 6.15 23.37
C GLY A 107 -11.51 5.95 21.87
N PHE A 108 -10.50 5.29 21.30
CA PHE A 108 -10.55 4.84 19.92
C PHE A 108 -11.23 3.47 19.85
N VAL A 109 -12.14 3.32 18.90
CA VAL A 109 -12.81 2.06 18.61
C VAL A 109 -12.39 1.59 17.22
N LEU A 110 -11.90 0.36 17.13
CA LEU A 110 -11.64 -0.33 15.87
C LEU A 110 -12.91 -1.04 15.41
N THR A 111 -13.35 -0.79 14.19
CA THR A 111 -14.56 -1.40 13.60
C THR A 111 -14.24 -2.06 12.28
N ASP A 112 -14.99 -3.11 11.94
CA ASP A 112 -14.87 -3.82 10.67
C ASP A 112 -15.73 -3.20 9.56
N THR A 113 -16.72 -2.40 9.95
CA THR A 113 -17.66 -1.76 9.04
C THR A 113 -17.48 -0.25 9.04
N PRO A 114 -17.55 0.42 7.87
CA PRO A 114 -17.47 1.86 7.79
C PRO A 114 -18.78 2.53 8.28
N THR A 115 -18.63 3.68 8.91
CA THR A 115 -19.72 4.61 9.21
C THR A 115 -19.30 6.03 8.81
N ALA A 116 -20.23 6.98 8.80
CA ALA A 116 -19.94 8.38 8.47
C ALA A 116 -18.87 9.03 9.38
N ARG A 117 -18.62 8.44 10.57
CA ARG A 117 -17.67 8.96 11.58
C ARG A 117 -16.40 8.15 11.71
N THR A 118 -16.17 7.17 10.83
CA THR A 118 -14.97 6.34 10.84
C THR A 118 -13.95 6.79 9.81
N TYR A 119 -12.67 6.50 10.10
CA TYR A 119 -11.52 6.75 9.23
C TYR A 119 -10.91 5.41 8.83
N GLY A 120 -10.41 5.30 7.62
CA GLY A 120 -9.83 4.07 7.07
C GLY A 120 -10.49 3.67 5.76
N PRO A 121 -10.42 2.38 5.35
CA PRO A 121 -9.79 1.27 6.09
C PRO A 121 -8.27 1.34 6.11
N PHE A 122 -7.66 0.81 7.18
CA PHE A 122 -6.21 0.85 7.37
C PHE A 122 -5.57 -0.52 7.17
N ARG A 123 -4.67 -0.61 6.17
CA ARG A 123 -3.87 -1.81 5.90
C ARG A 123 -2.93 -2.19 7.06
N LEU A 124 -2.57 -1.21 7.89
CA LEU A 124 -1.68 -1.39 9.05
C LEU A 124 -2.38 -1.98 10.29
N TYR A 125 -3.41 -2.80 10.11
CA TYR A 125 -4.26 -3.30 11.19
C TYR A 125 -3.50 -3.89 12.37
N LYS A 126 -2.40 -4.63 12.14
CA LYS A 126 -1.56 -5.20 13.23
C LYS A 126 -0.83 -4.16 14.06
N LYS A 127 -0.54 -3.00 13.48
CA LYS A 127 0.16 -1.89 14.13
C LYS A 127 -0.80 -0.81 14.64
N MET A 128 -2.07 -0.89 14.27
CA MET A 128 -3.07 0.12 14.63
C MET A 128 -3.22 0.29 16.14
N PRO A 129 -3.30 -0.77 16.98
CA PRO A 129 -3.38 -0.59 18.42
C PRO A 129 -2.21 0.22 18.99
N SER A 130 -0.99 -0.03 18.52
CA SER A 130 0.20 0.75 18.94
C SER A 130 0.13 2.20 18.49
N ILE A 131 -0.35 2.46 17.26
CA ILE A 131 -0.51 3.81 16.73
C ILE A 131 -1.55 4.58 17.54
N LEU A 132 -2.68 3.96 17.88
CA LEU A 132 -3.72 4.59 18.68
C LEU A 132 -3.24 4.89 20.11
N ARG A 133 -2.53 3.95 20.76
CA ARG A 133 -1.89 4.20 22.06
C ARG A 133 -0.95 5.40 22.02
N ILE A 134 -0.09 5.50 20.99
CA ILE A 134 0.81 6.66 20.83
C ILE A 134 0.01 7.97 20.70
N MET A 135 -1.13 7.95 19.99
CA MET A 135 -2.02 9.11 19.90
C MET A 135 -2.63 9.47 21.26
N GLU A 136 -3.16 8.49 21.99
CA GLU A 136 -3.76 8.68 23.32
C GLU A 136 -2.76 9.32 24.30
N GLU A 137 -1.59 8.73 24.41
CA GLU A 137 -0.53 9.23 25.30
C GLU A 137 -0.06 10.62 24.87
N THR A 138 0.21 10.84 23.58
CA THR A 138 0.75 12.11 23.11
C THR A 138 -0.23 13.27 23.27
N TYR A 139 -1.51 13.04 22.97
CA TYR A 139 -2.56 14.04 23.15
C TYR A 139 -3.11 14.12 24.57
N GLN A 140 -2.58 13.32 25.50
CA GLN A 140 -3.02 13.30 26.90
C GLN A 140 -4.55 13.17 26.96
N MET A 141 -5.06 12.09 26.38
CA MET A 141 -6.50 11.90 26.26
C MET A 141 -7.18 11.67 27.61
N PRO A 142 -8.41 12.15 27.84
CA PRO A 142 -9.04 12.17 29.15
C PRO A 142 -9.42 10.78 29.70
N TRP A 143 -9.39 9.74 28.88
CA TRP A 143 -9.63 8.34 29.30
C TRP A 143 -8.38 7.62 29.82
N LEU A 144 -7.20 8.26 29.78
CA LEU A 144 -6.00 7.75 30.44
C LEU A 144 -6.14 7.88 31.94
N SER A 145 -5.43 7.01 32.70
CA SER A 145 -5.38 7.13 34.15
C SER A 145 -4.75 8.45 34.59
N GLU A 146 -5.15 8.97 35.73
CA GLU A 146 -4.61 10.23 36.28
C GLU A 146 -3.09 10.18 36.44
N ILE A 147 -2.55 9.03 36.86
CA ILE A 147 -1.11 8.83 37.03
C ILE A 147 -0.39 8.97 35.68
N SER A 148 -0.96 8.37 34.62
CA SER A 148 -0.41 8.50 33.25
C SER A 148 -0.49 9.94 32.78
N LEU A 149 -1.60 10.63 33.01
CA LEU A 149 -1.78 12.04 32.64
C LEU A 149 -0.79 12.94 33.36
N LEU A 150 -0.55 12.75 34.68
CA LEU A 150 0.42 13.53 35.44
C LEU A 150 1.82 13.44 34.83
N ALA A 151 2.28 12.23 34.52
CA ALA A 151 3.58 12.00 33.90
C ALA A 151 3.69 12.63 32.49
N LEU A 152 2.61 12.63 31.70
CA LEU A 152 2.58 13.16 30.34
C LEU A 152 2.49 14.69 30.29
N ARG A 153 1.81 15.31 31.27
CA ARG A 153 1.65 16.78 31.36
C ARG A 153 2.98 17.51 31.42
N VAL A 154 3.96 16.96 32.14
CA VAL A 154 5.32 17.52 32.24
C VAL A 154 6.03 17.56 30.88
N GLN A 155 5.74 16.60 30.00
CA GLN A 155 6.40 16.48 28.68
C GLN A 155 5.84 17.46 27.62
N LEU A 156 4.55 17.75 27.72
CA LEU A 156 3.81 18.61 26.77
C LEU A 156 2.81 19.50 27.53
N PRO A 157 3.27 20.53 28.26
CA PRO A 157 2.38 21.41 29.00
C PRO A 157 1.38 22.15 28.09
N ASP A 158 1.77 22.53 26.89
CA ASP A 158 0.91 23.25 25.92
C ASP A 158 -0.40 22.48 25.60
N LEU A 159 -0.41 21.15 25.74
CA LEU A 159 -1.60 20.34 25.48
C LEU A 159 -2.61 20.31 26.65
N GLN A 160 -2.24 20.79 27.80
CA GLN A 160 -3.15 20.85 28.97
C GLN A 160 -4.29 21.84 28.75
N GLU A 161 -4.00 22.95 28.07
CA GLU A 161 -4.99 24.00 27.77
C GLU A 161 -5.97 23.60 26.67
N MET A 162 -5.65 22.54 25.90
CA MET A 162 -6.51 22.08 24.82
C MET A 162 -7.67 21.25 25.37
N THR A 163 -8.88 21.63 24.96
CA THR A 163 -10.08 20.82 25.20
C THR A 163 -10.05 19.53 24.43
N PHE A 164 -10.83 18.51 24.88
CA PHE A 164 -10.95 17.26 24.16
C PHE A 164 -11.39 17.41 22.70
N GLU A 165 -12.36 18.32 22.45
CA GLU A 165 -12.84 18.58 21.08
C GLU A 165 -11.76 19.20 20.19
N GLN A 166 -10.89 20.04 20.73
CA GLN A 166 -9.74 20.57 19.97
C GLN A 166 -8.75 19.46 19.61
N LYS A 167 -8.40 18.60 20.58
CA LYS A 167 -7.53 17.42 20.36
C LYS A 167 -8.14 16.48 19.33
N LYS A 168 -9.43 16.19 19.45
CA LYS A 168 -10.18 15.36 18.52
C LYS A 168 -10.18 15.94 17.10
N LYS A 169 -10.36 17.25 16.94
CA LYS A 169 -10.30 17.93 15.65
C LYS A 169 -8.91 17.79 14.99
N GLU A 170 -7.83 17.87 15.78
CA GLU A 170 -6.48 17.64 15.25
C GLU A 170 -6.27 16.19 14.79
N LEU A 171 -6.72 15.21 15.57
CA LEU A 171 -6.68 13.79 15.20
C LEU A 171 -7.51 13.49 13.96
N GLN A 172 -8.70 14.08 13.83
CA GLN A 172 -9.50 14.00 12.62
C GLN A 172 -8.74 14.54 11.40
N GLY A 173 -8.09 15.69 11.56
CA GLY A 173 -7.24 16.27 10.51
C GLY A 173 -6.07 15.36 10.13
N LEU A 174 -5.47 14.65 11.09
CA LEU A 174 -4.41 13.69 10.84
C LEU A 174 -4.92 12.48 10.02
N PHE A 175 -6.04 11.85 10.41
CA PHE A 175 -6.64 10.75 9.66
C PHE A 175 -7.12 11.17 8.26
N GLN A 176 -7.40 12.45 8.06
CA GLN A 176 -7.73 13.02 6.75
C GLN A 176 -6.50 13.44 5.94
N GLY A 177 -5.28 13.25 6.48
CA GLY A 177 -4.02 13.63 5.83
C GLY A 177 -3.74 15.14 5.79
N ARG A 178 -4.46 15.95 6.60
CA ARG A 178 -4.41 17.42 6.58
C ARG A 178 -3.29 18.02 7.45
N ASN A 179 -2.84 17.29 8.48
CA ASN A 179 -1.80 17.77 9.39
C ASN A 179 -0.83 16.66 9.83
N LYS A 180 0.29 17.08 10.44
CA LYS A 180 1.35 16.23 11.01
C LYS A 180 1.66 16.59 12.46
N LYS A 181 0.76 17.26 13.16
CA LYS A 181 0.99 17.81 14.51
C LYS A 181 1.43 16.74 15.52
N LEU A 182 0.90 15.52 15.41
CA LEU A 182 1.35 14.38 16.22
C LEU A 182 2.88 14.18 16.17
N LEU A 183 3.50 14.31 15.00
CA LEU A 183 4.97 14.20 14.87
C LEU A 183 5.69 15.34 15.58
N THR A 184 5.14 16.54 15.52
CA THR A 184 5.71 17.70 16.24
C THR A 184 5.70 17.47 17.74
N TYR A 185 4.60 16.97 18.28
CA TYR A 185 4.48 16.65 19.70
C TYR A 185 5.39 15.49 20.13
N LEU A 186 5.49 14.44 19.32
CA LEU A 186 6.41 13.33 19.61
C LEU A 186 7.87 13.78 19.63
N LYS A 187 8.27 14.66 18.70
CA LYS A 187 9.63 15.23 18.72
C LYS A 187 9.88 16.13 19.92
N LYS A 188 8.90 16.93 20.35
CA LYS A 188 9.00 17.73 21.60
C LYS A 188 9.19 16.80 22.81
N ARG A 189 8.41 15.72 22.92
CA ARG A 189 8.57 14.71 23.98
C ARG A 189 9.96 14.06 23.96
N GLN A 190 10.47 13.74 22.78
CA GLN A 190 11.81 13.15 22.63
C GLN A 190 12.88 14.12 23.11
N GLN A 191 12.81 15.40 22.75
CA GLN A 191 13.72 16.43 23.19
C GLN A 191 13.68 16.59 24.72
N HIS A 192 12.50 16.55 25.33
CA HIS A 192 12.36 16.60 26.78
C HIS A 192 13.17 15.48 27.47
N PHE A 193 13.13 14.24 26.97
CA PHE A 193 13.91 13.14 27.51
C PHE A 193 15.41 13.28 27.24
N ILE A 194 15.80 13.83 26.10
CA ILE A 194 17.22 14.12 25.80
C ILE A 194 17.77 15.14 26.79
N TYR A 195 17.04 16.24 27.08
CA TYR A 195 17.45 17.22 28.09
C TYR A 195 17.57 16.65 29.49
N GLN A 196 16.78 15.63 29.81
CA GLN A 196 16.86 14.89 31.08
C GLN A 196 17.93 13.80 31.05
N LEU A 197 18.72 13.68 30.00
CA LEU A 197 19.72 12.62 29.79
C LEU A 197 19.11 11.19 29.82
N ASN A 198 17.81 11.06 29.60
CA ASN A 198 17.11 9.78 29.56
C ASN A 198 17.09 9.22 28.13
N PHE A 199 18.24 8.73 27.68
CA PHE A 199 18.42 8.26 26.32
C PHE A 199 17.62 6.98 26.00
N GLU A 200 17.31 6.15 27.00
CA GLU A 200 16.48 4.97 26.83
C GLU A 200 15.06 5.36 26.39
N LYS A 201 14.41 6.26 27.12
CA LYS A 201 13.07 6.77 26.76
C LYS A 201 13.09 7.56 25.45
N ALA A 202 14.12 8.34 25.19
CA ALA A 202 14.29 9.03 23.92
C ALA A 202 14.40 8.04 22.73
N GLY A 203 15.12 6.93 22.91
CA GLY A 203 15.25 5.85 21.94
C GLY A 203 13.94 5.08 21.70
N MET A 204 13.14 4.87 22.76
CA MET A 204 11.78 4.29 22.60
C MET A 204 10.88 5.20 21.77
N LEU A 205 10.87 6.51 22.04
CA LEU A 205 10.12 7.48 21.27
C LEU A 205 10.59 7.58 19.82
N GLN A 206 11.86 7.32 19.50
CA GLN A 206 12.34 7.29 18.13
C GLN A 206 11.62 6.20 17.31
N LYS A 207 11.38 5.02 17.88
CA LYS A 207 10.61 3.95 17.22
C LYS A 207 9.15 4.35 16.99
N ASP A 208 8.56 5.05 17.96
CA ASP A 208 7.19 5.58 17.85
C ASP A 208 7.12 6.65 16.74
N ILE A 209 8.10 7.55 16.66
CA ILE A 209 8.23 8.57 15.60
C ILE A 209 8.34 7.91 14.23
N GLU A 210 9.14 6.88 14.07
CA GLU A 210 9.29 6.15 12.80
C GLU A 210 7.98 5.48 12.38
N LEU A 211 7.29 4.81 13.32
CA LEU A 211 6.00 4.18 13.07
C LEU A 211 4.94 5.19 12.65
N VAL A 212 4.83 6.30 13.37
CA VAL A 212 3.85 7.37 13.09
C VAL A 212 4.21 8.11 11.79
N THR A 213 5.50 8.34 11.51
CA THR A 213 5.95 8.93 10.23
C THR A 213 5.53 8.06 9.06
N TYR A 214 5.76 6.76 9.15
CA TYR A 214 5.32 5.81 8.13
C TYR A 214 3.79 5.83 7.95
N PHE A 215 3.04 5.83 9.04
CA PHE A 215 1.57 5.86 9.01
C PHE A 215 1.03 7.14 8.36
N ILE A 216 1.52 8.31 8.76
CA ILE A 216 1.08 9.61 8.21
C ILE A 216 1.41 9.70 6.72
N ARG A 217 2.62 9.29 6.34
CA ARG A 217 3.02 9.26 4.93
C ARG A 217 2.05 8.42 4.10
N ARG A 218 1.70 7.22 4.57
CA ARG A 218 0.76 6.33 3.86
C ARG A 218 -0.63 6.94 3.71
N ILE A 219 -1.15 7.60 4.75
CA ILE A 219 -2.43 8.32 4.66
C ILE A 219 -2.35 9.45 3.63
N GLN A 220 -1.30 10.27 3.69
CA GLN A 220 -1.15 11.43 2.79
C GLN A 220 -1.03 11.00 1.34
N GLU A 221 -0.19 10.00 1.05
CA GLU A 221 -0.04 9.42 -0.29
C GLU A 221 -1.37 8.88 -0.83
N GLN A 222 -2.09 8.11 -0.02
CA GLN A 222 -3.40 7.58 -0.41
C GLN A 222 -4.41 8.70 -0.64
N LYS A 223 -4.51 9.69 0.26
CA LYS A 223 -5.45 10.80 0.13
C LYS A 223 -5.12 11.69 -1.07
N GLN A 224 -3.85 11.94 -1.34
CA GLN A 224 -3.42 12.67 -2.53
C GLN A 224 -3.82 11.92 -3.80
N PHE A 225 -3.55 10.62 -3.86
CA PHE A 225 -3.90 9.78 -5.01
C PHE A 225 -5.40 9.75 -5.27
N LEU A 226 -6.21 9.60 -4.20
CA LEU A 226 -7.68 9.61 -4.29
C LEU A 226 -8.28 10.98 -4.63
N ARG A 227 -7.52 12.06 -4.50
CA ARG A 227 -7.95 13.42 -4.91
C ARG A 227 -7.51 13.77 -6.32
N THR A 228 -6.64 12.97 -6.94
CA THR A 228 -6.19 13.21 -8.30
C THR A 228 -7.34 12.91 -9.29
N PRO A 229 -7.82 13.92 -10.01
CA PRO A 229 -9.00 13.76 -10.88
C PRO A 229 -8.77 12.76 -11.99
N SER A 230 -7.59 12.79 -12.60
CA SER A 230 -7.19 11.84 -13.62
C SER A 230 -5.68 11.65 -13.63
N LEU A 231 -5.25 10.44 -13.89
CA LEU A 231 -3.86 10.04 -14.02
C LEU A 231 -3.77 8.97 -15.10
N THR A 232 -2.81 9.10 -16.00
CA THR A 232 -2.56 8.11 -17.04
C THR A 232 -1.23 7.44 -16.84
N PHE A 233 -1.19 6.14 -17.14
CA PHE A 233 0.04 5.37 -17.23
C PHE A 233 0.12 4.80 -18.66
N SER A 234 1.29 4.84 -19.25
CA SER A 234 1.54 4.21 -20.54
C SER A 234 2.76 3.31 -20.45
N MET A 235 2.66 2.11 -20.95
CA MET A 235 3.76 1.16 -20.94
C MET A 235 3.75 0.25 -22.15
N PRO A 236 4.93 -0.15 -22.65
CA PRO A 236 5.02 -1.06 -23.79
C PRO A 236 4.39 -2.41 -23.45
N LEU A 237 3.82 -3.07 -24.45
CA LEU A 237 3.37 -4.45 -24.34
C LEU A 237 4.57 -5.38 -24.27
N ALA A 238 4.46 -6.41 -23.47
CA ALA A 238 5.52 -7.41 -23.37
C ALA A 238 5.64 -8.31 -24.60
N ALA A 239 4.57 -8.43 -25.38
CA ALA A 239 4.53 -9.22 -26.62
C ALA A 239 4.95 -8.41 -27.85
N ASP A 240 4.75 -7.08 -27.84
CA ASP A 240 5.03 -6.18 -28.95
C ASP A 240 5.37 -4.78 -28.42
N GLU A 241 6.64 -4.46 -28.32
CA GLU A 241 7.13 -3.19 -27.80
C GLU A 241 6.78 -1.97 -28.66
N SER A 242 6.31 -2.17 -29.91
CA SER A 242 5.81 -1.10 -30.78
C SER A 242 4.46 -0.56 -30.36
N GLN A 243 3.73 -1.32 -29.55
CA GLN A 243 2.43 -0.95 -28.98
C GLN A 243 2.55 -0.62 -27.48
N LYS A 244 1.72 0.30 -27.05
CA LYS A 244 1.61 0.68 -25.63
C LYS A 244 0.23 0.37 -25.08
N LYS A 245 0.18 -0.07 -23.84
CA LYS A 245 -1.06 -0.15 -23.07
C LYS A 245 -1.19 1.09 -22.19
N HIS A 246 -2.30 1.76 -22.34
CA HIS A 246 -2.65 2.98 -21.62
C HIS A 246 -3.69 2.65 -20.54
N TYR A 247 -3.51 3.23 -19.36
CA TYR A 247 -4.39 3.06 -18.21
C TYR A 247 -4.88 4.42 -17.77
N LEU A 248 -6.19 4.60 -17.70
CA LEU A 248 -6.82 5.78 -17.10
C LEU A 248 -7.26 5.48 -15.68
N VAL A 249 -6.75 6.25 -14.74
CA VAL A 249 -7.11 6.17 -13.31
C VAL A 249 -7.75 7.49 -12.91
N CYS A 250 -9.00 7.43 -12.45
CA CYS A 250 -9.73 8.59 -11.94
C CYS A 250 -10.01 8.40 -10.45
N TYR A 251 -9.61 9.37 -9.62
CA TYR A 251 -9.83 9.33 -8.17
C TYR A 251 -9.41 7.99 -7.52
N GLY A 252 -8.28 7.44 -7.98
CA GLY A 252 -7.73 6.18 -7.49
C GLY A 252 -8.38 4.91 -8.04
N GLN A 253 -9.35 5.00 -8.95
CA GLN A 253 -9.98 3.86 -9.62
C GLN A 253 -9.47 3.72 -11.05
N LEU A 254 -9.15 2.49 -11.44
CA LEU A 254 -8.84 2.16 -12.82
C LEU A 254 -10.15 2.14 -13.62
N VAL A 255 -10.30 3.11 -14.53
CA VAL A 255 -11.53 3.34 -15.30
C VAL A 255 -11.47 2.68 -16.66
N GLU A 256 -10.32 2.80 -17.34
CA GLU A 256 -10.19 2.35 -18.73
C GLU A 256 -8.79 1.77 -18.99
N LYS A 257 -8.73 0.83 -19.91
CA LYS A 257 -7.48 0.26 -20.47
C LYS A 257 -7.59 0.23 -21.98
N MET A 258 -6.59 0.75 -22.68
CA MET A 258 -6.56 0.77 -24.13
C MET A 258 -5.17 0.40 -24.65
N ILE A 259 -5.12 -0.32 -25.76
CA ILE A 259 -3.88 -0.61 -26.50
C ILE A 259 -3.87 0.27 -27.74
N ALA A 260 -2.77 1.01 -27.95
CA ALA A 260 -2.57 1.85 -29.12
C ALA A 260 -1.08 1.92 -29.52
N SER A 261 -0.83 2.17 -30.80
CA SER A 261 0.50 2.46 -31.32
C SER A 261 0.79 3.96 -31.12
N GLY A 262 1.54 4.30 -30.07
CA GLY A 262 1.86 5.69 -29.75
C GLY A 262 1.07 6.26 -28.56
N ASP A 263 1.11 7.59 -28.43
CA ASP A 263 0.44 8.28 -27.34
C ASP A 263 -1.02 8.59 -27.69
N VAL A 264 -1.90 8.40 -26.73
CA VAL A 264 -3.35 8.61 -26.89
C VAL A 264 -3.68 10.08 -26.65
N SER A 265 -4.54 10.65 -27.48
CA SER A 265 -5.01 12.03 -27.32
C SER A 265 -5.60 12.26 -25.94
N PRO A 266 -5.30 13.40 -25.30
CA PRO A 266 -5.95 13.80 -24.04
C PRO A 266 -7.48 13.80 -24.13
N ASP A 267 -8.06 14.12 -25.30
CA ASP A 267 -9.51 14.21 -25.51
C ASP A 267 -10.22 12.86 -25.29
N PHE A 268 -9.58 11.74 -25.67
CA PHE A 268 -10.09 10.41 -25.39
C PHE A 268 -10.37 10.18 -23.90
N TYR A 269 -9.54 10.77 -23.03
CA TYR A 269 -9.69 10.63 -21.60
C TYR A 269 -10.75 11.57 -21.01
N TYR A 270 -11.11 12.67 -21.71
CA TYR A 270 -12.09 13.65 -21.20
C TYR A 270 -13.50 13.07 -21.14
N GLU A 271 -13.95 12.42 -22.21
CA GLU A 271 -15.29 11.81 -22.27
C GLU A 271 -15.50 10.74 -21.20
N LYS A 272 -14.48 9.93 -20.92
CA LYS A 272 -14.53 8.88 -19.88
C LYS A 272 -14.43 9.44 -18.46
N LYS A 273 -13.77 10.58 -18.29
CA LYS A 273 -13.60 11.24 -16.99
C LYS A 273 -14.90 11.82 -16.46
N GLU A 274 -15.73 12.42 -17.30
CA GLU A 274 -16.99 13.06 -16.88
C GLU A 274 -17.98 12.06 -16.27
N ALA A 275 -18.00 10.83 -16.76
CA ALA A 275 -18.84 9.76 -16.24
C ALA A 275 -18.49 9.35 -14.78
N HIS A 276 -17.30 9.71 -14.27
CA HIS A 276 -16.77 9.26 -12.97
C HIS A 276 -16.51 10.38 -11.97
N LEU A 277 -16.96 11.61 -12.25
CA LEU A 277 -16.72 12.80 -11.41
C LEU A 277 -17.36 12.78 -10.00
N SER A 278 -18.21 11.80 -9.68
CA SER A 278 -18.98 11.78 -8.41
C SER A 278 -18.29 11.04 -7.25
N LEU A 279 -17.01 10.67 -7.35
CA LEU A 279 -16.38 9.66 -6.48
C LEU A 279 -15.67 10.23 -5.25
N LYS A 280 -16.36 10.98 -4.41
CA LYS A 280 -15.97 11.20 -3.00
C LYS A 280 -16.51 10.10 -2.11
N ARG A 281 -16.08 8.85 -2.27
CA ARG A 281 -16.50 7.78 -1.36
C ARG A 281 -15.35 7.27 -0.50
N GLN A 282 -15.71 6.70 0.64
CA GLN A 282 -14.79 5.92 1.47
C GLN A 282 -14.48 4.60 0.75
N LEU A 283 -13.20 4.23 0.68
CA LEU A 283 -12.78 2.95 0.08
C LEU A 283 -13.32 1.77 0.89
N SER A 284 -13.67 0.71 0.21
CA SER A 284 -13.89 -0.60 0.82
C SER A 284 -12.55 -1.28 1.16
N LYS A 285 -12.59 -2.36 1.94
CA LYS A 285 -11.38 -3.11 2.31
C LYS A 285 -10.71 -3.74 1.09
N GLU A 286 -11.50 -4.18 0.12
CA GLU A 286 -11.08 -4.80 -1.14
C GLU A 286 -10.34 -3.81 -2.04
N GLU A 287 -10.71 -2.54 -2.01
CA GLU A 287 -10.15 -1.49 -2.85
C GLU A 287 -8.77 -0.99 -2.38
N ILE A 288 -8.40 -1.24 -1.11
CA ILE A 288 -7.13 -0.74 -0.53
C ILE A 288 -5.90 -1.31 -1.24
N ASP A 289 -5.86 -2.61 -1.50
CA ASP A 289 -4.70 -3.23 -2.13
C ASP A 289 -4.54 -2.82 -3.60
N PRO A 290 -5.58 -2.82 -4.45
CA PRO A 290 -5.51 -2.25 -5.80
C PRO A 290 -5.02 -0.79 -5.82
N VAL A 291 -5.56 0.07 -4.97
CA VAL A 291 -5.11 1.47 -4.85
C VAL A 291 -3.63 1.55 -4.47
N GLN A 292 -3.17 0.71 -3.53
CA GLN A 292 -1.75 0.67 -3.14
C GLN A 292 -0.83 0.16 -4.25
N ILE A 293 -1.30 -0.77 -5.07
CA ILE A 293 -0.58 -1.23 -6.27
C ILE A 293 -0.39 -0.05 -7.23
N LEU A 294 -1.45 0.68 -7.54
CA LEU A 294 -1.40 1.83 -8.44
C LEU A 294 -0.46 2.93 -7.91
N ILE A 295 -0.55 3.29 -6.63
CA ILE A 295 0.35 4.26 -5.99
C ILE A 295 1.82 3.81 -6.08
N SER A 296 2.09 2.54 -5.78
CA SER A 296 3.45 1.99 -5.81
C SER A 296 4.01 1.93 -7.22
N TYR A 297 3.16 1.59 -8.18
CA TYR A 297 3.54 1.52 -9.59
C TYR A 297 3.84 2.91 -10.17
N ARG A 298 2.99 3.91 -9.86
CA ARG A 298 3.24 5.31 -10.21
C ARG A 298 4.63 5.77 -9.74
N LYS A 299 4.95 5.55 -8.46
CA LYS A 299 6.25 5.91 -7.90
C LYS A 299 7.43 5.20 -8.58
N LYS A 300 7.22 3.94 -8.97
CA LYS A 300 8.23 3.19 -9.73
C LYS A 300 8.51 3.87 -11.06
N LEU A 301 7.47 4.24 -11.82
CA LEU A 301 7.61 4.94 -13.09
C LEU A 301 8.26 6.32 -12.95
N GLU A 302 7.84 7.11 -11.96
CA GLU A 302 8.43 8.42 -11.66
C GLU A 302 9.94 8.31 -11.35
N LYS A 303 10.32 7.28 -10.61
CA LYS A 303 11.74 7.00 -10.30
C LYS A 303 12.53 6.60 -11.54
N GLU A 304 12.01 5.67 -12.35
CA GLU A 304 12.64 5.24 -13.60
C GLU A 304 12.85 6.40 -14.57
N GLN A 305 11.85 7.29 -14.71
CA GLN A 305 11.98 8.51 -15.52
C GLN A 305 13.07 9.46 -15.01
N SER A 306 13.12 9.70 -13.69
CA SER A 306 14.14 10.57 -13.09
C SER A 306 15.54 10.00 -13.24
N GLU A 307 15.72 8.68 -13.18
CA GLU A 307 17.01 8.02 -13.42
C GLU A 307 17.46 8.17 -14.87
N ILE A 308 16.55 8.05 -15.85
CA ILE A 308 16.84 8.25 -17.27
C ILE A 308 17.24 9.70 -17.54
N GLU A 309 16.50 10.67 -17.02
CA GLU A 309 16.84 12.10 -17.16
C GLU A 309 18.23 12.44 -16.59
N LEU A 310 18.59 11.83 -15.46
CA LEU A 310 19.90 12.03 -14.84
C LEU A 310 21.03 11.42 -15.69
N LEU A 311 20.81 10.26 -16.31
CA LEU A 311 21.77 9.63 -17.22
C LEU A 311 21.99 10.47 -18.47
N ASN A 312 20.90 10.92 -19.10
CA ASN A 312 20.98 11.76 -20.30
C ASN A 312 21.73 13.09 -20.02
N LYS A 313 21.52 13.71 -18.85
CA LYS A 313 22.31 14.91 -18.45
C LYS A 313 23.80 14.63 -18.32
N LYS A 314 24.18 13.51 -17.67
CA LYS A 314 25.58 13.12 -17.53
C LYS A 314 26.25 12.80 -18.87
N GLU A 315 25.53 12.21 -19.82
CA GLU A 315 26.05 11.95 -21.15
C GLU A 315 26.22 13.24 -21.95
N ALA A 316 25.28 14.18 -21.86
CA ALA A 316 25.40 15.49 -22.48
C ALA A 316 26.59 16.31 -21.93
N GLU A 317 26.83 16.26 -20.60
CA GLU A 317 27.98 16.91 -19.97
C GLU A 317 29.32 16.27 -20.38
N LYS A 318 29.37 14.97 -20.65
CA LYS A 318 30.56 14.28 -21.15
C LYS A 318 30.87 14.59 -22.63
N GLN A 319 29.89 14.98 -23.43
CA GLN A 319 30.06 15.36 -24.83
C GLN A 319 30.48 16.83 -25.00
N LEU A 320 30.35 17.64 -23.95
CA LEU A 320 30.73 19.05 -23.92
C LEU A 320 32.12 19.30 -23.35
N ASN A 321 32.76 18.29 -22.76
CA ASN A 321 34.16 18.27 -22.28
C ASN A 321 35.03 17.38 -23.16
#